data_e60c44c72a531f9d229f5c63b5c1d605
#
_entry.id   e60c44c72a531f9d229f5c63b5c1d605
#
_cell.length_a   1.000
_cell.length_b   1.000
_cell.length_c   1.000
_cell.angle_alpha   90.00
_cell.angle_beta   90.00
_cell.angle_gamma   90.00
#
_symmetry.space_group_name_H-M   'P 1'
#
loop_
_entity.id
_entity.type
_entity.pdbx_description
1 polymer ?
#
loop_
_entity_poly.entity_id
_entity_poly.type
_entity_poly.pdbx_seq_one_letter_code
_entity_poly.pdbx_strand_id
1 'polypeptide(L)'
;ILAAWAKKVNQCSAGELNVKMYAGGVLGSPPKQYDIVTSGVADISWTVLGYIGGQFPLSSVIELPFLTKTSKAGTTALNTLFNEGYLDKEMAGIKVIGLHSNPGYHVHMKDTKVVNPSDFKGKKMRVPSKIAGTILKTLGATGVKVPAPGTSEALNKGVVDGTPFPYTAIGSFRLFDVTKYHTELHVTNATFGLIMNENKYNGLPNKAKNCIDKYSGHAFGDWASNLIDNQNAKMKNEISKRDGHEIIIASDSVIAEYKKILAPIESDWLNEMKGKGLDGDAVLKRARQIITSIDR
;
A
#
# COMPACT_ATOMS: atom_id res chain seq x y z
N ILE A 1 -3.81 13.96 0.75
CA ILE A 1 -5.00 13.18 0.38
C ILE A 1 -6.07 13.35 1.45
N LEU A 2 -5.90 12.85 2.67
CA LEU A 2 -6.97 12.78 3.69
C LEU A 2 -7.54 14.14 4.07
N ALA A 3 -6.70 15.14 4.36
CA ALA A 3 -7.15 16.49 4.70
C ALA A 3 -7.95 17.15 3.57
N ALA A 4 -7.57 16.90 2.31
CA ALA A 4 -8.29 17.43 1.17
C ALA A 4 -9.63 16.70 0.95
N TRP A 5 -9.70 15.39 1.20
CA TRP A 5 -10.94 14.64 1.21
C TRP A 5 -11.89 15.16 2.31
N ALA A 6 -11.41 15.28 3.55
CA ALA A 6 -12.17 15.82 4.67
C ALA A 6 -12.76 17.21 4.36
N LYS A 7 -11.95 18.10 3.76
CA LYS A 7 -12.40 19.42 3.32
C LYS A 7 -13.56 19.34 2.32
N LYS A 8 -13.45 18.45 1.30
CA LYS A 8 -14.52 18.27 0.30
C LYS A 8 -15.82 17.77 0.94
N VAL A 9 -15.75 16.80 1.84
CA VAL A 9 -16.92 16.24 2.53
C VAL A 9 -17.57 17.28 3.46
N ASN A 10 -16.75 18.01 4.24
CA ASN A 10 -17.24 19.09 5.12
C ASN A 10 -17.95 20.18 4.31
N GLN A 11 -17.39 20.63 3.20
CA GLN A 11 -18.01 21.62 2.32
C GLN A 11 -19.30 21.12 1.69
N CYS A 12 -19.33 19.87 1.22
CA CYS A 12 -20.53 19.26 0.64
C CYS A 12 -21.69 19.18 1.63
N SER A 13 -21.39 18.81 2.88
CA SER A 13 -22.42 18.62 3.91
C SER A 13 -23.00 19.92 4.46
N ALA A 14 -22.41 21.08 4.14
CA ALA A 14 -22.86 22.39 4.58
C ALA A 14 -23.06 22.48 6.11
N GLY A 15 -22.12 21.89 6.87
CA GLY A 15 -22.12 21.96 8.35
C GLY A 15 -22.72 20.74 9.05
N GLU A 16 -23.34 19.78 8.33
CA GLU A 16 -23.83 18.53 8.95
C GLU A 16 -22.69 17.57 9.33
N LEU A 17 -21.54 17.67 8.65
CA LEU A 17 -20.32 16.93 8.98
C LEU A 17 -19.19 17.90 9.30
N ASN A 18 -18.42 17.53 10.31
CA ASN A 18 -17.14 18.16 10.63
C ASN A 18 -16.08 17.07 10.82
N VAL A 19 -15.46 16.65 9.72
CA VAL A 19 -14.38 15.66 9.76
C VAL A 19 -13.12 16.31 10.30
N LYS A 20 -12.79 15.99 11.54
CA LYS A 20 -11.58 16.48 12.24
C LYS A 20 -10.45 15.48 12.09
N MET A 21 -9.27 15.97 11.69
CA MET A 21 -8.08 15.14 11.47
C MET A 21 -7.23 15.02 12.75
N TYR A 22 -6.85 13.78 13.08
CA TYR A 22 -5.92 13.43 14.13
C TYR A 22 -4.68 12.77 13.50
N ALA A 23 -3.70 13.58 13.14
CA ALA A 23 -2.50 13.13 12.45
C ALA A 23 -1.43 12.56 13.39
N GLY A 24 -0.41 11.88 12.83
CA GLY A 24 0.77 11.45 13.58
C GLY A 24 0.57 10.25 14.53
N GLY A 25 -0.56 9.54 14.42
CA GLY A 25 -0.80 8.36 15.25
C GLY A 25 -1.18 8.68 16.72
N VAL A 26 -1.65 9.91 17.00
CA VAL A 26 -2.03 10.34 18.37
C VAL A 26 -3.14 9.50 18.99
N LEU A 27 -4.00 8.86 18.17
CA LEU A 27 -5.05 7.96 18.63
C LEU A 27 -4.58 6.49 18.69
N GLY A 28 -3.39 6.18 18.18
CA GLY A 28 -2.77 4.86 18.23
C GLY A 28 -1.84 4.60 17.05
N SER A 29 -0.99 3.56 17.20
CA SER A 29 0.00 3.19 16.21
C SER A 29 -0.62 2.70 14.90
N PRO A 30 0.10 2.74 13.75
CA PRO A 30 -0.44 2.33 12.45
C PRO A 30 -1.06 0.93 12.41
N PRO A 31 -0.52 -0.13 13.07
CA PRO A 31 -1.17 -1.44 13.10
C PRO A 31 -2.50 -1.48 13.87
N LYS A 32 -2.81 -0.47 14.70
CA LYS A 32 -4.03 -0.39 15.51
C LYS A 32 -5.17 0.36 14.84
N GLN A 33 -4.94 0.91 13.66
CA GLN A 33 -5.91 1.79 13.00
C GLN A 33 -7.25 1.09 12.65
N TYR A 34 -7.23 -0.21 12.35
CA TYR A 34 -8.45 -0.99 12.15
C TYR A 34 -9.24 -1.15 13.46
N ASP A 35 -8.56 -1.55 14.55
CA ASP A 35 -9.18 -1.71 15.85
C ASP A 35 -9.79 -0.38 16.35
N ILE A 36 -9.09 0.73 16.12
CA ILE A 36 -9.52 2.09 16.51
C ILE A 36 -10.85 2.45 15.84
N VAL A 37 -11.03 2.14 14.56
CA VAL A 37 -12.26 2.47 13.84
C VAL A 37 -13.38 1.48 14.18
N THR A 38 -13.10 0.19 14.29
CA THR A 38 -14.12 -0.82 14.59
C THR A 38 -14.66 -0.70 16.01
N SER A 39 -13.81 -0.30 16.96
CA SER A 39 -14.21 -0.03 18.36
C SER A 39 -14.86 1.36 18.57
N GLY A 40 -14.87 2.22 17.54
CA GLY A 40 -15.48 3.56 17.63
C GLY A 40 -14.63 4.60 18.37
N VAL A 41 -13.35 4.35 18.62
CA VAL A 41 -12.41 5.36 19.16
C VAL A 41 -12.20 6.50 18.16
N ALA A 42 -12.19 6.17 16.87
CA ALA A 42 -12.33 7.14 15.78
C ALA A 42 -13.46 6.68 14.85
N ASP A 43 -14.13 7.65 14.23
CA ASP A 43 -15.19 7.37 13.26
C ASP A 43 -14.63 6.86 11.93
N ILE A 44 -13.46 7.39 11.52
CA ILE A 44 -12.79 7.10 10.24
C ILE A 44 -11.32 6.84 10.51
N SER A 45 -10.74 5.87 9.81
CA SER A 45 -9.31 5.63 9.84
C SER A 45 -8.75 5.34 8.43
N TRP A 46 -7.52 5.77 8.20
CA TRP A 46 -6.73 5.36 7.05
C TRP A 46 -5.70 4.33 7.48
N THR A 47 -5.79 3.15 6.92
CA THR A 47 -4.97 2.01 7.34
C THR A 47 -4.25 1.33 6.18
N VAL A 48 -3.07 0.79 6.46
CA VAL A 48 -2.37 -0.16 5.58
C VAL A 48 -2.98 -1.54 5.82
N LEU A 49 -3.65 -2.13 4.83
CA LEU A 49 -4.35 -3.41 4.99
C LEU A 49 -3.39 -4.54 5.38
N GLY A 50 -2.17 -4.52 4.84
CA GLY A 50 -1.12 -5.50 5.14
C GLY A 50 -0.61 -5.48 6.60
N TYR A 51 -0.92 -4.44 7.40
CA TYR A 51 -0.57 -4.40 8.82
C TYR A 51 -1.51 -5.26 9.68
N ILE A 52 -2.71 -5.56 9.17
CA ILE A 52 -3.76 -6.27 9.90
C ILE A 52 -3.74 -7.73 9.44
N GLY A 53 -2.95 -8.54 10.14
CA GLY A 53 -2.67 -9.92 9.73
C GLY A 53 -3.95 -10.76 9.57
N GLY A 54 -4.16 -11.28 8.36
CA GLY A 54 -5.23 -12.24 8.06
C GLY A 54 -6.61 -11.66 7.84
N GLN A 55 -6.85 -10.36 8.10
CA GLN A 55 -8.15 -9.71 7.92
C GLN A 55 -8.50 -9.46 6.44
N PHE A 56 -7.51 -9.07 5.63
CA PHE A 56 -7.69 -8.65 4.23
C PHE A 56 -6.93 -9.58 3.27
N PRO A 57 -7.23 -10.89 3.21
CA PRO A 57 -6.45 -11.83 2.43
C PRO A 57 -6.59 -11.63 0.93
N LEU A 58 -7.80 -11.35 0.41
CA LEU A 58 -8.03 -11.17 -1.03
C LEU A 58 -7.51 -9.82 -1.55
N SER A 59 -7.62 -8.74 -0.76
CA SER A 59 -7.03 -7.44 -1.11
C SER A 59 -5.51 -7.52 -1.30
N SER A 60 -4.83 -8.51 -0.67
CA SER A 60 -3.39 -8.71 -0.83
C SER A 60 -2.98 -9.19 -2.23
N VAL A 61 -3.92 -9.56 -3.10
CA VAL A 61 -3.66 -9.91 -4.51
C VAL A 61 -2.83 -8.83 -5.21
N ILE A 62 -3.12 -7.55 -4.94
CA ILE A 62 -2.44 -6.41 -5.56
C ILE A 62 -0.96 -6.33 -5.14
N GLU A 63 -0.59 -6.92 -4.00
CA GLU A 63 0.78 -6.95 -3.49
C GLU A 63 1.64 -8.07 -4.12
N LEU A 64 1.06 -8.95 -4.94
CA LEU A 64 1.78 -10.04 -5.61
C LEU A 64 2.93 -9.51 -6.47
N PRO A 65 4.03 -10.28 -6.60
CA PRO A 65 5.24 -9.83 -7.29
C PRO A 65 4.96 -9.33 -8.71
N PHE A 66 5.41 -8.12 -9.03
CA PHE A 66 5.34 -7.49 -10.36
C PHE A 66 3.93 -7.37 -10.94
N LEU A 67 2.87 -7.43 -10.11
CA LEU A 67 1.50 -7.37 -10.60
C LEU A 67 1.12 -5.98 -11.08
N THR A 68 1.52 -4.91 -10.35
CA THR A 68 1.22 -3.52 -10.72
C THR A 68 2.47 -2.64 -10.72
N LYS A 69 2.48 -1.63 -11.60
CA LYS A 69 3.53 -0.60 -11.64
C LYS A 69 3.05 0.73 -11.08
N THR A 70 1.80 1.09 -11.33
CA THR A 70 1.23 2.40 -10.97
C THR A 70 0.23 2.29 -9.82
N SER A 71 0.09 3.36 -9.04
CA SER A 71 -0.98 3.48 -8.05
C SER A 71 -2.35 3.40 -8.72
N LYS A 72 -2.49 4.00 -9.90
CA LYS A 72 -3.76 4.01 -10.65
C LYS A 72 -4.23 2.59 -10.97
N ALA A 73 -3.38 1.73 -11.52
CA ALA A 73 -3.76 0.37 -11.89
C ALA A 73 -4.18 -0.46 -10.68
N GLY A 74 -3.37 -0.48 -9.61
CA GLY A 74 -3.71 -1.24 -8.40
C GLY A 74 -4.93 -0.69 -7.67
N THR A 75 -5.09 0.64 -7.63
CA THR A 75 -6.26 1.30 -7.02
C THR A 75 -7.54 1.01 -7.78
N THR A 76 -7.51 1.09 -9.12
CA THR A 76 -8.68 0.76 -9.95
C THR A 76 -9.06 -0.70 -9.77
N ALA A 77 -8.08 -1.61 -9.75
CA ALA A 77 -8.33 -3.02 -9.52
C ALA A 77 -8.98 -3.28 -8.15
N LEU A 78 -8.47 -2.70 -7.06
CA LEU A 78 -9.05 -2.84 -5.71
C LEU A 78 -10.50 -2.36 -5.63
N ASN A 79 -10.78 -1.15 -6.14
CA ASN A 79 -12.15 -0.60 -6.09
C ASN A 79 -13.10 -1.40 -6.98
N THR A 80 -12.65 -1.90 -8.14
CA THR A 80 -13.47 -2.75 -9.00
C THR A 80 -13.76 -4.09 -8.34
N LEU A 81 -12.75 -4.76 -7.77
CA LEU A 81 -12.94 -6.01 -7.03
C LEU A 81 -13.92 -5.83 -5.87
N PHE A 82 -13.84 -4.72 -5.15
CA PHE A 82 -14.77 -4.40 -4.08
C PHE A 82 -16.19 -4.18 -4.61
N ASN A 83 -16.36 -3.36 -5.65
CA ASN A 83 -17.68 -3.07 -6.22
C ASN A 83 -18.36 -4.30 -6.88
N GLU A 84 -17.55 -5.25 -7.35
CA GLU A 84 -18.04 -6.52 -7.90
C GLU A 84 -18.29 -7.61 -6.82
N GLY A 85 -18.11 -7.27 -5.53
CA GLY A 85 -18.43 -8.14 -4.40
C GLY A 85 -17.33 -9.17 -4.04
N TYR A 86 -16.20 -9.17 -4.72
CA TYR A 86 -15.11 -10.13 -4.41
C TYR A 86 -14.53 -9.93 -3.01
N LEU A 87 -14.59 -8.72 -2.47
CA LEU A 87 -13.98 -8.35 -1.18
C LEU A 87 -15.00 -8.24 -0.02
N ASP A 88 -16.28 -8.55 -0.24
CA ASP A 88 -17.35 -8.33 0.74
C ASP A 88 -17.08 -9.00 2.09
N LYS A 89 -16.59 -10.24 2.07
CA LYS A 89 -16.32 -11.00 3.31
C LYS A 89 -15.25 -10.35 4.18
N GLU A 90 -14.20 -9.83 3.56
CA GLU A 90 -13.09 -9.22 4.32
C GLU A 90 -13.37 -7.78 4.73
N MET A 91 -14.32 -7.12 4.06
CA MET A 91 -14.76 -5.74 4.34
C MET A 91 -16.03 -5.69 5.21
N ALA A 92 -16.55 -6.81 5.64
CA ALA A 92 -17.76 -6.85 6.48
C ALA A 92 -17.57 -6.11 7.81
N GLY A 93 -18.60 -5.38 8.25
CA GLY A 93 -18.59 -4.63 9.52
C GLY A 93 -17.91 -3.26 9.46
N ILE A 94 -17.45 -2.85 8.28
CA ILE A 94 -16.89 -1.52 8.04
C ILE A 94 -17.53 -0.87 6.80
N LYS A 95 -17.70 0.44 6.83
CA LYS A 95 -18.00 1.21 5.63
C LYS A 95 -16.70 1.55 4.93
N VAL A 96 -16.48 1.01 3.75
CA VAL A 96 -15.36 1.37 2.89
C VAL A 96 -15.64 2.71 2.23
N ILE A 97 -14.84 3.73 2.53
CA ILE A 97 -14.88 5.03 1.86
C ILE A 97 -14.08 4.93 0.56
N GLY A 98 -12.89 4.30 0.61
CA GLY A 98 -12.11 4.07 -0.59
C GLY A 98 -10.90 3.20 -0.35
N LEU A 99 -10.55 2.44 -1.37
CA LEU A 99 -9.35 1.63 -1.41
C LEU A 99 -8.33 2.28 -2.34
N HIS A 100 -7.06 2.15 -2.02
CA HIS A 100 -5.99 2.55 -2.93
C HIS A 100 -4.73 1.70 -2.71
N SER A 101 -3.87 1.69 -3.72
CA SER A 101 -2.53 1.14 -3.60
C SER A 101 -1.46 2.21 -3.82
N ASN A 102 -0.26 1.95 -3.35
CA ASN A 102 0.93 2.67 -3.80
C ASN A 102 1.35 2.19 -5.20
N PRO A 103 2.19 2.96 -5.92
CA PRO A 103 2.92 2.43 -7.07
C PRO A 103 3.85 1.29 -6.65
N GLY A 104 4.29 0.51 -7.63
CA GLY A 104 5.22 -0.59 -7.38
C GLY A 104 6.46 -0.13 -6.60
N TYR A 105 6.82 -0.92 -5.59
CA TYR A 105 7.93 -0.59 -4.70
C TYR A 105 9.29 -0.85 -5.35
N HIS A 106 10.19 0.05 -5.04
CA HIS A 106 11.61 -0.03 -5.33
C HIS A 106 12.38 -0.41 -4.05
N VAL A 107 13.63 -0.80 -4.20
CA VAL A 107 14.50 -1.14 -3.06
C VAL A 107 15.40 0.04 -2.74
N HIS A 108 15.33 0.52 -1.50
CA HIS A 108 16.11 1.64 -1.02
C HIS A 108 17.05 1.16 0.08
N MET A 109 18.36 1.32 -0.15
CA MET A 109 19.41 0.81 0.71
C MET A 109 20.24 1.93 1.33
N LYS A 110 20.66 1.72 2.57
CA LYS A 110 21.50 2.67 3.31
C LYS A 110 22.92 2.76 2.74
N ASP A 111 23.67 1.66 2.77
CA ASP A 111 25.10 1.68 2.54
C ASP A 111 25.58 0.73 1.44
N THR A 112 24.73 -0.18 0.94
CA THR A 112 25.11 -1.18 -0.07
C THR A 112 24.15 -1.18 -1.23
N LYS A 113 24.66 -1.40 -2.45
CA LYS A 113 23.81 -1.59 -3.64
C LYS A 113 23.18 -2.98 -3.59
N VAL A 114 21.92 -3.06 -3.96
CA VAL A 114 21.19 -4.30 -4.20
C VAL A 114 20.61 -4.19 -5.60
N VAL A 115 21.16 -4.92 -6.55
CA VAL A 115 20.73 -4.91 -7.95
C VAL A 115 20.17 -6.28 -8.33
N ASN A 116 20.93 -7.33 -8.07
CA ASN A 116 20.58 -8.71 -8.40
C ASN A 116 19.84 -9.39 -7.24
N PRO A 117 19.03 -10.44 -7.49
CA PRO A 117 18.40 -11.22 -6.43
C PRO A 117 19.35 -11.71 -5.34
N SER A 118 20.57 -12.13 -5.71
CA SER A 118 21.58 -12.63 -4.79
C SER A 118 22.10 -11.59 -3.79
N ASP A 119 22.00 -10.29 -4.11
CA ASP A 119 22.48 -9.20 -3.26
C ASP A 119 21.65 -9.03 -1.98
N PHE A 120 20.44 -9.61 -1.94
CA PHE A 120 19.59 -9.62 -0.74
C PHE A 120 20.09 -10.57 0.35
N LYS A 121 20.93 -11.53 0.01
CA LYS A 121 21.40 -12.56 0.95
C LYS A 121 22.04 -11.91 2.17
N GLY A 122 21.50 -12.23 3.36
CA GLY A 122 22.00 -11.73 4.63
C GLY A 122 21.62 -10.28 4.97
N LYS A 123 20.89 -9.57 4.10
CA LYS A 123 20.38 -8.23 4.41
C LYS A 123 19.19 -8.28 5.35
N LYS A 124 19.11 -7.32 6.26
CA LYS A 124 17.93 -7.07 7.10
C LYS A 124 17.06 -6.02 6.41
N MET A 125 15.87 -6.41 6.00
CA MET A 125 14.98 -5.55 5.22
C MET A 125 13.70 -5.25 5.97
N ARG A 126 13.26 -4.01 5.94
CA ARG A 126 11.94 -3.63 6.49
C ARG A 126 10.82 -4.34 5.73
N VAL A 127 9.82 -4.88 6.46
CA VAL A 127 8.67 -5.58 5.90
C VAL A 127 7.37 -4.82 6.16
N PRO A 128 6.62 -4.42 5.11
CA PRO A 128 5.31 -3.76 5.24
C PRO A 128 4.14 -4.74 5.36
N SER A 129 4.26 -5.96 4.82
CA SER A 129 3.16 -6.92 4.72
C SER A 129 3.66 -8.36 4.67
N LYS A 130 2.73 -9.33 4.74
CA LYS A 130 3.06 -10.76 4.63
C LYS A 130 3.69 -11.08 3.26
N ILE A 131 3.09 -10.58 2.16
CA ILE A 131 3.60 -10.82 0.79
C ILE A 131 5.02 -10.27 0.64
N ALA A 132 5.24 -9.00 1.03
CA ALA A 132 6.58 -8.42 0.98
C ALA A 132 7.58 -9.19 1.85
N GLY A 133 7.16 -9.71 3.00
CA GLY A 133 7.99 -10.57 3.85
C GLY A 133 8.37 -11.88 3.17
N THR A 134 7.43 -12.51 2.46
CA THR A 134 7.68 -13.72 1.68
C THR A 134 8.65 -13.44 0.53
N ILE A 135 8.47 -12.35 -0.21
CA ILE A 135 9.38 -11.92 -1.28
C ILE A 135 10.81 -11.78 -0.74
N LEU A 136 11.00 -11.02 0.33
CA LEU A 136 12.32 -10.78 0.90
C LEU A 136 12.98 -12.07 1.43
N LYS A 137 12.20 -12.94 2.06
CA LYS A 137 12.67 -14.26 2.52
C LYS A 137 13.10 -15.14 1.35
N THR A 138 12.33 -15.18 0.26
CA THR A 138 12.65 -15.96 -0.95
C THR A 138 13.95 -15.44 -1.60
N LEU A 139 14.22 -14.15 -1.50
CA LEU A 139 15.48 -13.54 -1.97
C LEU A 139 16.64 -13.71 -0.98
N GLY A 140 16.45 -14.37 0.17
CA GLY A 140 17.49 -14.64 1.17
C GLY A 140 17.73 -13.50 2.17
N ALA A 141 16.84 -12.51 2.23
CA ALA A 141 16.90 -11.46 3.24
C ALA A 141 16.17 -11.85 4.52
N THR A 142 16.54 -11.21 5.63
CA THR A 142 15.81 -11.29 6.90
C THR A 142 14.81 -10.13 6.97
N GLY A 143 13.52 -10.44 7.06
CA GLY A 143 12.45 -9.45 7.19
C GLY A 143 12.28 -8.95 8.62
N VAL A 144 12.26 -7.64 8.81
CA VAL A 144 11.99 -6.98 10.10
C VAL A 144 10.71 -6.14 9.99
N LYS A 145 9.71 -6.44 10.81
CA LYS A 145 8.44 -5.68 10.82
C LYS A 145 8.66 -4.31 11.47
N VAL A 146 8.59 -3.26 10.66
CA VAL A 146 8.67 -1.86 11.11
C VAL A 146 7.55 -1.08 10.43
N PRO A 147 6.64 -0.44 11.19
CA PRO A 147 5.68 0.50 10.62
C PRO A 147 6.37 1.65 9.90
N ALA A 148 5.75 2.17 8.84
CA ALA A 148 6.37 3.17 7.96
C ALA A 148 7.01 4.37 8.69
N PRO A 149 6.38 5.00 9.71
CA PRO A 149 7.00 6.12 10.43
C PRO A 149 8.29 5.78 11.19
N GLY A 150 8.46 4.52 11.61
CA GLY A 150 9.67 4.06 12.34
C GLY A 150 10.84 3.69 11.43
N THR A 151 10.67 3.73 10.09
CA THR A 151 11.68 3.22 9.16
C THR A 151 12.97 4.04 9.18
N SER A 152 12.89 5.37 9.27
CA SER A 152 14.09 6.24 9.33
C SER A 152 14.94 5.91 10.54
N GLU A 153 14.32 5.75 11.71
CA GLU A 153 15.03 5.38 12.94
C GLU A 153 15.64 3.97 12.84
N ALA A 154 14.90 3.00 12.30
CA ALA A 154 15.37 1.64 12.11
C ALA A 154 16.60 1.55 11.18
N LEU A 155 16.63 2.33 10.08
CA LEU A 155 17.77 2.47 9.18
C LEU A 155 18.96 3.15 9.89
N ASN A 156 18.73 4.25 10.61
CA ASN A 156 19.77 4.94 11.35
C ASN A 156 20.47 4.04 12.37
N LYS A 157 19.67 3.29 13.14
CA LYS A 157 20.18 2.37 14.19
C LYS A 157 20.73 1.04 13.65
N GLY A 158 20.68 0.79 12.33
CA GLY A 158 21.14 -0.47 11.74
C GLY A 158 20.25 -1.67 12.09
N VAL A 159 19.00 -1.44 12.52
CA VAL A 159 18.00 -2.50 12.71
C VAL A 159 17.63 -3.13 11.37
N VAL A 160 17.60 -2.29 10.31
CA VAL A 160 17.44 -2.71 8.93
C VAL A 160 18.52 -2.04 8.06
N ASP A 161 18.93 -2.71 6.98
CA ASP A 161 19.89 -2.23 5.99
C ASP A 161 19.19 -1.49 4.84
N GLY A 162 17.89 -1.76 4.64
CA GLY A 162 17.11 -1.21 3.56
C GLY A 162 15.61 -1.44 3.73
N THR A 163 14.84 -0.91 2.77
CA THR A 163 13.38 -0.96 2.78
C THR A 163 12.81 -0.99 1.36
N PRO A 164 11.78 -1.81 1.09
CA PRO A 164 10.95 -1.62 -0.09
C PRO A 164 9.94 -0.49 0.17
N PHE A 165 9.93 0.50 -0.72
CA PHE A 165 9.00 1.63 -0.69
C PHE A 165 8.80 2.24 -2.09
N PRO A 166 7.74 3.04 -2.31
CA PRO A 166 7.68 3.98 -3.43
C PRO A 166 8.47 5.25 -3.09
N TYR A 167 8.84 6.03 -4.09
CA TYR A 167 9.56 7.30 -3.87
C TYR A 167 8.76 8.31 -3.02
N THR A 168 7.42 8.30 -3.09
CA THR A 168 6.58 9.13 -2.21
C THR A 168 6.87 8.90 -0.73
N ALA A 169 7.12 7.66 -0.32
CA ALA A 169 7.44 7.33 1.07
C ALA A 169 8.86 7.80 1.44
N ILE A 170 9.81 7.77 0.50
CA ILE A 170 11.16 8.29 0.72
C ILE A 170 11.11 9.78 1.09
N GLY A 171 10.25 10.55 0.41
CA GLY A 171 10.03 11.94 0.76
C GLY A 171 9.25 12.12 2.07
N SER A 172 8.12 11.44 2.21
CA SER A 172 7.20 11.62 3.34
C SER A 172 7.82 11.28 4.70
N PHE A 173 8.73 10.29 4.74
CA PHE A 173 9.43 9.85 5.95
C PHE A 173 10.89 10.31 5.99
N ARG A 174 11.30 11.23 5.10
CA ARG A 174 12.67 11.75 4.97
C ARG A 174 13.73 10.65 4.91
N LEU A 175 13.43 9.55 4.23
CA LEU A 175 14.34 8.41 4.13
C LEU A 175 15.55 8.72 3.24
N PHE A 176 15.49 9.76 2.42
CA PHE A 176 16.63 10.26 1.68
C PHE A 176 17.78 10.74 2.59
N ASP A 177 17.54 11.03 3.88
CA ASP A 177 18.61 11.38 4.83
C ASP A 177 19.39 10.13 5.29
N VAL A 178 18.84 8.93 5.07
CA VAL A 178 19.37 7.65 5.60
C VAL A 178 19.50 6.54 4.57
N THR A 179 19.19 6.81 3.29
CA THR A 179 19.35 5.87 2.17
C THR A 179 20.11 6.55 1.03
N LYS A 180 20.91 5.78 0.29
CA LYS A 180 21.75 6.30 -0.81
C LYS A 180 21.48 5.60 -2.14
N TYR A 181 21.13 4.32 -2.11
CA TYR A 181 20.96 3.49 -3.31
C TYR A 181 19.51 3.13 -3.50
N HIS A 182 18.99 3.37 -4.70
CA HIS A 182 17.57 3.23 -5.04
C HIS A 182 17.42 2.37 -6.29
N THR A 183 17.18 1.07 -6.13
CA THR A 183 17.04 0.15 -7.26
C THR A 183 15.59 0.03 -7.68
N GLU A 184 15.29 0.37 -8.93
CA GLU A 184 13.95 0.32 -9.49
C GLU A 184 13.58 -1.10 -9.90
N LEU A 185 12.59 -1.67 -9.22
CA LEU A 185 12.15 -3.05 -9.44
C LEU A 185 10.63 -3.18 -9.68
N HIS A 186 9.80 -2.37 -9.04
CA HIS A 186 8.33 -2.55 -8.98
C HIS A 186 7.93 -3.93 -8.43
N VAL A 187 8.67 -4.44 -7.44
CA VAL A 187 8.62 -5.85 -7.00
C VAL A 187 7.34 -6.21 -6.24
N THR A 188 6.73 -5.27 -5.56
CA THR A 188 5.48 -5.39 -4.79
C THR A 188 4.92 -4.00 -4.55
N ASN A 189 3.83 -3.88 -3.79
CA ASN A 189 3.32 -2.60 -3.30
C ASN A 189 2.68 -2.75 -1.92
N ALA A 190 1.88 -1.78 -1.48
CA ALA A 190 0.98 -1.92 -0.33
C ALA A 190 -0.40 -1.40 -0.67
N THR A 191 -1.38 -2.01 -0.04
CA THR A 191 -2.80 -1.70 -0.15
C THR A 191 -3.30 -0.93 1.06
N PHE A 192 -4.22 0.00 0.85
CA PHE A 192 -4.73 0.91 1.87
C PHE A 192 -6.25 1.01 1.80
N GLY A 193 -6.86 1.19 2.97
CA GLY A 193 -8.27 1.50 3.10
C GLY A 193 -8.48 2.81 3.87
N LEU A 194 -9.30 3.70 3.33
CA LEU A 194 -9.99 4.72 4.10
C LEU A 194 -11.32 4.11 4.50
N ILE A 195 -11.45 3.76 5.77
CA ILE A 195 -12.56 2.98 6.32
C ILE A 195 -13.25 3.76 7.43
N MET A 196 -14.55 3.52 7.59
CA MET A 196 -15.37 4.16 8.60
C MET A 196 -16.10 3.11 9.45
N ASN A 197 -16.33 3.41 10.71
CA ASN A 197 -17.20 2.63 11.57
C ASN A 197 -18.61 2.53 10.95
N GLU A 198 -19.08 1.31 10.70
CA GLU A 198 -20.33 1.07 9.99
C GLU A 198 -21.55 1.62 10.75
N ASN A 199 -21.59 1.42 12.08
CA ASN A 199 -22.69 1.94 12.90
C ASN A 199 -22.72 3.47 12.89
N LYS A 200 -21.54 4.11 12.93
CA LYS A 200 -21.45 5.57 12.82
C LYS A 200 -21.96 6.06 11.46
N TYR A 201 -21.55 5.41 10.36
CA TYR A 201 -22.07 5.75 9.03
C TYR A 201 -23.58 5.57 8.96
N ASN A 202 -24.12 4.45 9.46
CA ASN A 202 -25.55 4.15 9.42
C ASN A 202 -26.38 5.16 10.23
N GLY A 203 -25.83 5.70 11.30
CA GLY A 203 -26.47 6.75 12.14
C GLY A 203 -26.40 8.17 11.56
N LEU A 204 -25.71 8.41 10.45
CA LEU A 204 -25.61 9.75 9.87
C LEU A 204 -26.91 10.18 9.15
N PRO A 205 -27.21 11.50 9.11
CA PRO A 205 -28.26 12.05 8.26
C PRO A 205 -28.02 11.74 6.77
N ASN A 206 -29.10 11.62 5.98
CA ASN A 206 -28.98 11.27 4.56
C ASN A 206 -28.09 12.23 3.76
N LYS A 207 -28.14 13.52 4.03
CA LYS A 207 -27.28 14.50 3.35
C LYS A 207 -25.79 14.25 3.65
N ALA A 208 -25.47 13.92 4.90
CA ALA A 208 -24.13 13.57 5.32
C ALA A 208 -23.64 12.30 4.62
N LYS A 209 -24.46 11.23 4.58
CA LYS A 209 -24.18 9.99 3.84
C LYS A 209 -23.91 10.26 2.36
N ASN A 210 -24.79 11.02 1.70
CA ASN A 210 -24.66 11.37 0.29
C ASN A 210 -23.33 12.11 0.00
N CYS A 211 -22.88 12.96 0.93
CA CYS A 211 -21.60 13.66 0.78
C CYS A 211 -20.41 12.74 0.94
N ILE A 212 -20.45 11.79 1.86
CA ILE A 212 -19.40 10.76 2.00
C ILE A 212 -19.38 9.90 0.73
N ASP A 213 -20.53 9.37 0.31
CA ASP A 213 -20.64 8.47 -0.84
C ASP A 213 -20.19 9.12 -2.16
N LYS A 214 -20.51 10.40 -2.35
CA LYS A 214 -20.09 11.20 -3.51
C LYS A 214 -18.55 11.21 -3.70
N TYR A 215 -17.80 11.18 -2.60
CA TYR A 215 -16.33 11.21 -2.59
C TYR A 215 -15.73 9.87 -2.15
N SER A 216 -16.46 8.77 -2.35
CA SER A 216 -16.04 7.40 -2.03
C SER A 216 -15.80 6.55 -3.28
N GLY A 217 -15.34 5.31 -3.09
CA GLY A 217 -15.12 4.32 -4.15
C GLY A 217 -14.19 4.83 -5.24
N HIS A 218 -14.59 4.67 -6.51
CA HIS A 218 -13.77 5.11 -7.66
C HIS A 218 -13.47 6.61 -7.63
N ALA A 219 -14.40 7.47 -7.18
CA ALA A 219 -14.17 8.91 -7.10
C ALA A 219 -13.03 9.26 -6.13
N PHE A 220 -12.91 8.55 -5.01
CA PHE A 220 -11.77 8.66 -4.11
C PHE A 220 -10.50 8.05 -4.74
N GLY A 221 -10.61 6.83 -5.27
CA GLY A 221 -9.50 6.07 -5.80
C GLY A 221 -8.78 6.76 -6.96
N ASP A 222 -9.53 7.22 -7.95
CA ASP A 222 -8.99 7.91 -9.13
C ASP A 222 -8.26 9.21 -8.74
N TRP A 223 -8.87 9.98 -7.85
CA TRP A 223 -8.25 11.20 -7.36
C TRP A 223 -6.99 10.93 -6.52
N ALA A 224 -7.05 9.97 -5.60
CA ALA A 224 -5.94 9.62 -4.72
C ALA A 224 -4.76 9.04 -5.51
N SER A 225 -5.02 8.09 -6.42
CA SER A 225 -3.98 7.43 -7.21
C SER A 225 -3.26 8.39 -8.15
N ASN A 226 -3.98 9.30 -8.82
CA ASN A 226 -3.36 10.32 -9.66
C ASN A 226 -2.43 11.23 -8.86
N LEU A 227 -2.83 11.64 -7.64
CA LEU A 227 -1.95 12.43 -6.76
C LEU A 227 -0.72 11.63 -6.34
N ILE A 228 -0.89 10.36 -5.99
CA ILE A 228 0.20 9.48 -5.54
C ILE A 228 1.20 9.28 -6.68
N ASP A 229 0.76 8.94 -7.89
CA ASP A 229 1.64 8.71 -9.03
C ASP A 229 2.41 9.98 -9.42
N ASN A 230 1.74 11.14 -9.44
CA ASN A 230 2.38 12.44 -9.71
C ASN A 230 3.44 12.79 -8.62
N GLN A 231 3.12 12.59 -7.35
CA GLN A 231 4.06 12.82 -6.26
C GLN A 231 5.23 11.84 -6.29
N ASN A 232 4.98 10.57 -6.70
CA ASN A 232 6.01 9.56 -6.84
C ASN A 232 7.04 9.97 -7.92
N ALA A 233 6.57 10.39 -9.10
CA ALA A 233 7.42 10.86 -10.18
C ALA A 233 8.21 12.12 -9.78
N LYS A 234 7.55 13.07 -9.10
CA LYS A 234 8.21 14.28 -8.59
C LYS A 234 9.34 13.93 -7.61
N MET A 235 9.07 13.07 -6.64
CA MET A 235 10.06 12.68 -5.62
C MET A 235 11.23 11.91 -6.23
N LYS A 236 10.97 11.02 -7.20
CA LYS A 236 12.04 10.36 -7.98
C LYS A 236 12.97 11.39 -8.62
N ASN A 237 12.41 12.40 -9.30
CA ASN A 237 13.19 13.47 -9.92
C ASN A 237 13.95 14.34 -8.91
N GLU A 238 13.41 14.55 -7.70
CA GLU A 238 14.12 15.25 -6.63
C GLU A 238 15.30 14.42 -6.09
N ILE A 239 15.12 13.13 -5.90
CA ILE A 239 16.18 12.22 -5.42
C ILE A 239 17.29 12.08 -6.46
N SER A 240 16.95 11.99 -7.76
CA SER A 240 17.95 11.88 -8.83
C SER A 240 18.92 13.07 -8.95
N LYS A 241 18.57 14.21 -8.34
CA LYS A 241 19.35 15.44 -8.34
C LYS A 241 20.12 15.67 -7.02
N ARG A 242 19.97 14.76 -6.05
CA ARG A 242 20.65 14.89 -4.76
C ARG A 242 22.05 14.28 -4.82
N ASP A 243 23.02 15.02 -4.33
CA ASP A 243 24.38 14.51 -4.18
C ASP A 243 24.41 13.30 -3.23
N GLY A 244 25.20 12.29 -3.59
CA GLY A 244 25.36 11.06 -2.81
C GLY A 244 24.22 10.06 -2.96
N HIS A 245 23.24 10.30 -3.85
CA HIS A 245 22.18 9.35 -4.20
C HIS A 245 22.40 8.75 -5.58
N GLU A 246 22.07 7.47 -5.71
CA GLU A 246 22.17 6.75 -6.98
C GLU A 246 20.87 6.00 -7.25
N ILE A 247 20.22 6.32 -8.37
CA ILE A 247 19.07 5.57 -8.89
C ILE A 247 19.62 4.52 -9.86
N ILE A 248 19.34 3.26 -9.58
CA ILE A 248 19.79 2.11 -10.34
C ILE A 248 18.59 1.52 -11.07
N ILE A 249 18.65 1.49 -12.39
CA ILE A 249 17.62 0.87 -13.23
C ILE A 249 18.07 -0.57 -13.49
N ALA A 250 17.34 -1.55 -12.95
CA ALA A 250 17.59 -2.95 -13.21
C ALA A 250 17.34 -3.28 -14.68
N SER A 251 18.23 -4.03 -15.30
CA SER A 251 18.06 -4.47 -16.69
C SER A 251 16.92 -5.49 -16.82
N ASP A 252 16.38 -5.64 -18.03
CA ASP A 252 15.32 -6.62 -18.31
C ASP A 252 15.72 -8.05 -17.93
N SER A 253 17.01 -8.42 -18.11
CA SER A 253 17.53 -9.73 -17.71
C SER A 253 17.51 -9.92 -16.19
N VAL A 254 17.85 -8.90 -15.43
CA VAL A 254 17.79 -8.90 -13.96
C VAL A 254 16.33 -8.99 -13.50
N ILE A 255 15.42 -8.22 -14.10
CA ILE A 255 13.99 -8.31 -13.79
C ILE A 255 13.43 -9.70 -14.12
N ALA A 256 13.85 -10.32 -15.23
CA ALA A 256 13.45 -11.69 -15.58
C ALA A 256 13.92 -12.70 -14.53
N GLU A 257 15.12 -12.56 -13.98
CA GLU A 257 15.64 -13.40 -12.90
C GLU A 257 14.79 -13.26 -11.63
N TYR A 258 14.46 -12.02 -11.19
CA TYR A 258 13.55 -11.79 -10.07
C TYR A 258 12.20 -12.47 -10.30
N LYS A 259 11.60 -12.28 -11.47
CA LYS A 259 10.31 -12.89 -11.81
C LYS A 259 10.36 -14.42 -11.71
N LYS A 260 11.43 -15.04 -12.21
CA LYS A 260 11.61 -16.51 -12.13
C LYS A 260 11.70 -16.99 -10.68
N ILE A 261 12.49 -16.32 -9.85
CA ILE A 261 12.68 -16.70 -8.43
C ILE A 261 11.40 -16.50 -7.63
N LEU A 262 10.63 -15.44 -7.90
CA LEU A 262 9.45 -15.07 -7.14
C LEU A 262 8.13 -15.68 -7.67
N ALA A 263 8.15 -16.35 -8.83
CA ALA A 263 6.95 -16.95 -9.44
C ALA A 263 6.17 -17.89 -8.49
N PRO A 264 6.81 -18.72 -7.63
CA PRO A 264 6.08 -19.60 -6.72
C PRO A 264 5.17 -18.87 -5.72
N ILE A 265 5.45 -17.61 -5.39
CA ILE A 265 4.68 -16.83 -4.40
C ILE A 265 3.20 -16.69 -4.81
N GLU A 266 2.93 -16.60 -6.10
CA GLU A 266 1.56 -16.54 -6.60
C GLU A 266 0.82 -17.85 -6.35
N SER A 267 1.43 -18.98 -6.67
CA SER A 267 0.83 -20.30 -6.41
C SER A 267 0.62 -20.54 -4.92
N ASP A 268 1.56 -20.10 -4.07
CA ASP A 268 1.44 -20.19 -2.62
C ASP A 268 0.28 -19.33 -2.10
N TRP A 269 0.10 -18.12 -2.67
CA TRP A 269 -1.03 -17.25 -2.34
C TRP A 269 -2.37 -17.89 -2.74
N LEU A 270 -2.47 -18.46 -3.96
CA LEU A 270 -3.67 -19.16 -4.43
C LEU A 270 -4.01 -20.34 -3.52
N ASN A 271 -3.02 -21.15 -3.14
CA ASN A 271 -3.20 -22.27 -2.22
C ASN A 271 -3.67 -21.79 -0.83
N GLU A 272 -3.14 -20.68 -0.34
CA GLU A 272 -3.59 -20.07 0.92
C GLU A 272 -5.06 -19.62 0.82
N MET A 273 -5.45 -18.95 -0.28
CA MET A 273 -6.85 -18.54 -0.47
C MET A 273 -7.78 -19.73 -0.51
N LYS A 274 -7.42 -20.76 -1.27
CA LYS A 274 -8.17 -22.03 -1.31
C LYS A 274 -8.30 -22.67 0.08
N GLY A 275 -7.23 -22.69 0.87
CA GLY A 275 -7.24 -23.22 2.24
C GLY A 275 -8.17 -22.44 3.19
N LYS A 276 -8.47 -21.18 2.87
CA LYS A 276 -9.42 -20.32 3.59
C LYS A 276 -10.86 -20.38 3.02
N GLY A 277 -11.10 -21.18 2.00
CA GLY A 277 -12.40 -21.22 1.30
C GLY A 277 -12.72 -19.94 0.52
N LEU A 278 -11.68 -19.25 0.02
CA LEU A 278 -11.77 -18.01 -0.76
C LEU A 278 -11.39 -18.28 -2.23
N ASP A 279 -12.08 -17.63 -3.16
CA ASP A 279 -11.80 -17.76 -4.60
C ASP A 279 -10.67 -16.82 -5.04
N GLY A 280 -9.43 -17.21 -4.73
CA GLY A 280 -8.24 -16.47 -5.14
C GLY A 280 -8.04 -16.43 -6.65
N ASP A 281 -8.42 -17.52 -7.37
CA ASP A 281 -8.27 -17.62 -8.82
C ASP A 281 -9.12 -16.59 -9.55
N ALA A 282 -10.41 -16.44 -9.18
CA ALA A 282 -11.29 -15.44 -9.75
C ALA A 282 -10.80 -14.02 -9.47
N VAL A 283 -10.37 -13.76 -8.24
CA VAL A 283 -9.84 -12.44 -7.81
C VAL A 283 -8.57 -12.09 -8.59
N LEU A 284 -7.60 -12.99 -8.69
CA LEU A 284 -6.35 -12.75 -9.42
C LEU A 284 -6.59 -12.55 -10.92
N LYS A 285 -7.43 -13.39 -11.53
CA LYS A 285 -7.80 -13.26 -12.93
C LYS A 285 -8.43 -11.90 -13.22
N ARG A 286 -9.37 -11.47 -12.37
CA ARG A 286 -10.05 -10.20 -12.54
C ARG A 286 -9.11 -9.01 -12.32
N ALA A 287 -8.27 -9.06 -11.28
CA ALA A 287 -7.26 -8.04 -11.04
C ALA A 287 -6.32 -7.86 -12.24
N ARG A 288 -5.81 -8.95 -12.82
CA ARG A 288 -4.95 -8.92 -14.01
C ARG A 288 -5.63 -8.29 -15.23
N GLN A 289 -6.89 -8.63 -15.49
CA GLN A 289 -7.63 -8.02 -16.61
C GLN A 289 -7.67 -6.50 -16.50
N ILE A 290 -7.97 -5.99 -15.29
CA ILE A 290 -8.05 -4.55 -15.05
C ILE A 290 -6.67 -3.91 -15.17
N ILE A 291 -5.68 -4.45 -14.48
CA ILE A 291 -4.32 -3.91 -14.42
C ILE A 291 -3.69 -3.85 -15.82
N THR A 292 -3.80 -4.94 -16.61
CA THR A 292 -3.27 -4.99 -17.97
C THR A 292 -3.89 -3.95 -18.89
N SER A 293 -5.12 -3.51 -18.63
CA SER A 293 -5.76 -2.46 -19.41
C SER A 293 -5.22 -1.05 -19.12
N ILE A 294 -4.53 -0.86 -17.97
CA ILE A 294 -4.08 0.44 -17.45
C ILE A 294 -2.55 0.57 -17.52
N ASP A 295 -1.81 -0.43 -17.08
CA ASP A 295 -0.33 -0.45 -17.01
C ASP A 295 0.34 -0.87 -18.35
N ARG A 296 -0.29 -0.53 -19.48
CA ARG A 296 0.25 -0.81 -20.84
C ARG A 296 1.51 -0.03 -21.13
#